data_9b423db6e1a149209c11f1f6ecff237d
#
_entry.id   9b423db6e1a149209c11f1f6ecff237d
#
_cell.length_a   1.000
_cell.length_b   1.000
_cell.length_c   1.000
_cell.angle_alpha   90.00
_cell.angle_beta   90.00
_cell.angle_gamma   90.00
#
_symmetry.space_group_name_H-M   'P 1'
#
loop_
_entity.id
_entity.type
_entity.pdbx_description
1 polymer ?
#
loop_
_entity_poly.entity_id
_entity_poly.type
_entity_poly.pdbx_seq_one_letter_code
_entity_poly.pdbx_strand_id
1 'polypeptide(L)'
;MKRLLISILLSAFAGIALAQNPIKIGMSMPQTGPLGAGGQAALVAIRMWVEDVNKRGGMLGRKVELIVYDDQTNPANTPGIYTKLLDVDKVDLLFAPYGTVPTAPIMPLVKQRGLLLMGNFSFQVNHTVKHDMWFNNSPWNNAASWFDGFIEAGTKAGAKSIAFLAADQEFAQNLANGAKELAKKAGLKTVYDQNYPPTTTDFSSLVRAIRQANADVVFVASYPNDSVAIIRAVNEIGIGPNVKIFGGGMVGLQFTPIMVNLGSLLNGVVNYNSYVPGLKYPGIDEFLKRYAVKAAEAKVDPLGFYLPPFNYAMGQMIEQAVNGTKGLDQKKLAQYLHTHEMQTIVGPIRYGADGEWANPRVVQAQFRGIVDKNLDQWREPGKQVIISPAQYKMGDVIVPFEKARSAK
;
A
#
# COMPACT_ATOMS: atom_id res chain seq x y z
N MET A 1 38.27 22.54 -72.02
CA MET A 1 38.42 22.17 -70.58
C MET A 1 37.20 22.71 -69.84
N LYS A 2 36.18 21.84 -69.75
CA LYS A 2 34.93 22.14 -68.99
C LYS A 2 34.97 21.35 -67.69
N ARG A 3 35.14 22.03 -66.58
CA ARG A 3 35.03 21.43 -65.26
C ARG A 3 33.53 21.38 -64.86
N LEU A 4 33.00 20.16 -64.75
CA LEU A 4 31.66 19.88 -64.29
C LEU A 4 31.66 19.98 -62.78
N LEU A 5 30.95 20.97 -62.21
CA LEU A 5 30.67 21.09 -60.80
C LEU A 5 29.44 20.18 -60.48
N ILE A 6 29.68 19.06 -59.86
CA ILE A 6 28.62 18.23 -59.33
C ILE A 6 28.29 18.79 -57.95
N SER A 7 27.18 19.51 -57.82
CA SER A 7 26.59 19.95 -56.57
C SER A 7 25.83 18.75 -55.95
N ILE A 8 26.41 18.18 -54.91
CA ILE A 8 25.71 17.18 -54.08
C ILE A 8 24.68 17.91 -53.22
N LEU A 9 23.42 17.85 -53.61
CA LEU A 9 22.31 18.19 -52.74
C LEU A 9 22.21 17.11 -51.62
N LEU A 10 22.81 17.40 -50.47
CA LEU A 10 22.46 16.67 -49.24
C LEU A 10 21.04 17.10 -48.86
N SER A 11 20.05 16.33 -49.27
CA SER A 11 18.67 16.43 -48.76
C SER A 11 18.68 16.03 -47.30
N ALA A 12 18.72 17.03 -46.42
CA ALA A 12 18.44 16.84 -45.01
C ALA A 12 16.96 16.39 -44.89
N PHE A 13 16.72 15.10 -44.88
CA PHE A 13 15.48 14.55 -44.37
C PHE A 13 15.44 14.85 -42.86
N ALA A 14 15.07 16.07 -42.53
CA ALA A 14 14.52 16.34 -41.21
C ALA A 14 13.21 15.52 -41.12
N GLY A 15 13.31 14.29 -40.63
CA GLY A 15 12.16 13.49 -40.31
C GLY A 15 11.32 14.32 -39.33
N ILE A 16 10.18 14.82 -39.82
CA ILE A 16 9.12 15.31 -38.97
C ILE A 16 8.75 14.12 -38.16
N ALA A 17 9.29 14.00 -36.94
CA ALA A 17 8.83 13.11 -35.94
C ALA A 17 7.39 13.55 -35.66
N LEU A 18 6.42 12.94 -36.37
CA LEU A 18 5.01 13.03 -36.01
C LEU A 18 4.96 12.64 -34.54
N ALA A 19 4.68 13.62 -33.68
CA ALA A 19 4.55 13.37 -32.26
C ALA A 19 3.49 12.27 -32.09
N GLN A 20 3.94 11.05 -31.87
CA GLN A 20 3.02 9.92 -31.65
C GLN A 20 2.13 10.29 -30.47
N ASN A 21 0.83 9.98 -30.58
CA ASN A 21 -0.10 10.19 -29.47
C ASN A 21 0.47 9.59 -28.18
N PRO A 22 0.38 10.27 -27.06
CA PRO A 22 0.89 9.76 -25.80
C PRO A 22 0.24 8.44 -25.45
N ILE A 23 0.92 7.62 -24.66
CA ILE A 23 0.31 6.46 -23.99
C ILE A 23 -0.43 7.00 -22.78
N LYS A 24 -1.74 6.84 -22.77
CA LYS A 24 -2.61 7.32 -21.71
C LYS A 24 -2.81 6.25 -20.65
N ILE A 25 -2.53 6.58 -19.39
CA ILE A 25 -2.81 5.73 -18.24
C ILE A 25 -3.93 6.39 -17.44
N GLY A 26 -5.02 5.66 -17.23
CA GLY A 26 -6.17 6.14 -16.48
C GLY A 26 -6.24 5.54 -15.09
N MET A 27 -6.66 6.33 -14.11
CA MET A 27 -6.97 5.86 -12.76
C MET A 27 -7.94 6.79 -12.04
N SER A 28 -8.64 6.27 -11.04
CA SER A 28 -9.06 7.13 -9.94
C SER A 28 -8.08 7.03 -8.78
N MET A 29 -8.07 8.06 -7.93
CA MET A 29 -7.27 8.08 -6.71
C MET A 29 -8.06 8.85 -5.65
N PRO A 30 -8.25 8.30 -4.45
CA PRO A 30 -8.88 9.06 -3.38
C PRO A 30 -7.98 10.25 -3.00
N GLN A 31 -8.30 11.43 -3.49
CA GLN A 31 -7.61 12.68 -3.15
C GLN A 31 -8.32 13.40 -2.00
N THR A 32 -9.58 13.05 -1.79
CA THR A 32 -10.41 13.50 -0.65
C THR A 32 -11.04 12.30 0.06
N GLY A 33 -11.76 12.55 1.16
CA GLY A 33 -12.37 11.50 1.98
C GLY A 33 -11.37 10.79 2.90
N PRO A 34 -11.79 9.69 3.55
CA PRO A 34 -11.00 9.00 4.58
C PRO A 34 -9.62 8.49 4.14
N LEU A 35 -9.42 8.15 2.87
CA LEU A 35 -8.14 7.71 2.32
C LEU A 35 -7.38 8.84 1.59
N GLY A 36 -7.90 10.06 1.59
CA GLY A 36 -7.40 11.18 0.78
C GLY A 36 -5.93 11.51 1.04
N ALA A 37 -5.49 11.57 2.29
CA ALA A 37 -4.10 11.88 2.64
C ALA A 37 -3.11 10.86 2.04
N GLY A 38 -3.46 9.55 2.10
CA GLY A 38 -2.66 8.49 1.50
C GLY A 38 -2.66 8.57 -0.04
N GLY A 39 -3.83 8.79 -0.62
CA GLY A 39 -3.98 8.90 -2.07
C GLY A 39 -3.21 10.07 -2.68
N GLN A 40 -3.24 11.25 -2.03
CA GLN A 40 -2.45 12.40 -2.46
C GLN A 40 -0.94 12.11 -2.43
N ALA A 41 -0.45 11.46 -1.37
CA ALA A 41 0.96 11.06 -1.26
C ALA A 41 1.36 10.05 -2.35
N ALA A 42 0.51 9.05 -2.60
CA ALA A 42 0.70 8.07 -3.67
C ALA A 42 0.75 8.73 -5.06
N LEU A 43 -0.14 9.69 -5.30
CA LEU A 43 -0.22 10.41 -6.58
C LEU A 43 1.04 11.21 -6.87
N VAL A 44 1.70 11.81 -5.87
CA VAL A 44 3.01 12.45 -6.04
C VAL A 44 4.03 11.46 -6.61
N ALA A 45 4.09 10.25 -6.07
CA ALA A 45 5.03 9.23 -6.51
C ALA A 45 4.75 8.71 -7.93
N ILE A 46 3.48 8.51 -8.31
CA ILE A 46 3.11 8.12 -9.67
C ILE A 46 3.53 9.22 -10.66
N ARG A 47 3.28 10.49 -10.33
CA ARG A 47 3.70 11.62 -11.16
C ARG A 47 5.21 11.72 -11.30
N MET A 48 5.97 11.44 -10.23
CA MET A 48 7.43 11.35 -10.30
C MET A 48 7.89 10.26 -11.28
N TRP A 49 7.25 9.09 -11.27
CA TRP A 49 7.54 8.05 -12.28
C TRP A 49 7.20 8.53 -13.70
N VAL A 50 6.05 9.17 -13.91
CA VAL A 50 5.67 9.74 -15.23
C VAL A 50 6.70 10.76 -15.70
N GLU A 51 7.17 11.66 -14.82
CA GLU A 51 8.25 12.59 -15.16
C GLU A 51 9.53 11.85 -15.58
N ASP A 52 9.91 10.81 -14.83
CA ASP A 52 11.15 10.07 -15.08
C ASP A 52 11.09 9.24 -16.36
N VAL A 53 9.99 8.51 -16.60
CA VAL A 53 9.83 7.75 -17.85
C VAL A 53 9.82 8.68 -19.06
N ASN A 54 9.18 9.84 -18.95
CA ASN A 54 9.15 10.82 -20.02
C ASN A 54 10.51 11.49 -20.29
N LYS A 55 11.33 11.69 -19.25
CA LYS A 55 12.73 12.14 -19.41
C LYS A 55 13.60 11.10 -20.13
N ARG A 56 13.29 9.81 -19.96
CA ARG A 56 13.97 8.72 -20.68
C ARG A 56 13.46 8.46 -22.11
N GLY A 57 12.50 9.25 -22.61
CA GLY A 57 11.93 9.11 -23.95
C GLY A 57 10.55 8.44 -23.98
N GLY A 58 9.93 8.22 -22.82
CA GLY A 58 8.61 7.60 -22.70
C GLY A 58 8.62 6.07 -22.81
N MET A 59 7.48 5.48 -23.09
CA MET A 59 7.33 4.07 -23.40
C MET A 59 7.13 3.91 -24.91
N LEU A 60 7.83 2.98 -25.55
CA LEU A 60 7.79 2.77 -27.02
C LEU A 60 8.07 4.06 -27.81
N GLY A 61 8.89 4.96 -27.28
CA GLY A 61 9.16 6.28 -27.90
C GLY A 61 8.01 7.29 -27.82
N ARG A 62 6.94 6.97 -27.10
CA ARG A 62 5.76 7.81 -26.86
C ARG A 62 5.78 8.35 -25.44
N LYS A 63 5.40 9.63 -25.27
CA LYS A 63 5.21 10.19 -23.93
C LYS A 63 4.10 9.44 -23.18
N VAL A 64 4.22 9.38 -21.86
CA VAL A 64 3.18 8.87 -20.96
C VAL A 64 2.37 10.04 -20.43
N GLU A 65 1.06 9.94 -20.49
CA GLU A 65 0.10 10.87 -19.92
C GLU A 65 -0.72 10.16 -18.84
N LEU A 66 -0.82 10.75 -17.66
CA LEU A 66 -1.60 10.22 -16.54
C LEU A 66 -2.90 11.02 -16.39
N ILE A 67 -4.04 10.35 -16.53
CA ILE A 67 -5.38 10.90 -16.34
C ILE A 67 -5.92 10.41 -15.00
N VAL A 68 -6.21 11.34 -14.07
CA VAL A 68 -6.60 11.02 -12.71
C VAL A 68 -7.89 11.73 -12.33
N TYR A 69 -8.83 10.98 -11.75
CA TYR A 69 -10.05 11.51 -11.15
C TYR A 69 -10.07 11.23 -9.63
N ASP A 70 -10.66 12.14 -8.86
CA ASP A 70 -10.89 11.93 -7.43
C ASP A 70 -12.15 11.06 -7.24
N ASP A 71 -12.01 9.91 -6.61
CA ASP A 71 -13.14 9.04 -6.26
C ASP A 71 -13.73 9.38 -4.88
N GLN A 72 -13.11 10.30 -4.14
CA GLN A 72 -13.55 10.77 -2.81
C GLN A 72 -13.62 9.65 -1.75
N THR A 73 -12.90 8.55 -1.96
CA THR A 73 -13.01 7.31 -1.17
C THR A 73 -14.45 6.70 -1.22
N ASN A 74 -15.23 7.05 -2.23
CA ASN A 74 -16.60 6.59 -2.39
C ASN A 74 -16.68 5.50 -3.47
N PRO A 75 -17.00 4.24 -3.11
CA PRO A 75 -17.07 3.13 -4.06
C PRO A 75 -18.15 3.33 -5.15
N ALA A 76 -19.18 4.13 -4.89
CA ALA A 76 -20.23 4.42 -5.87
C ALA A 76 -19.71 5.29 -7.04
N ASN A 77 -18.65 6.07 -6.85
CA ASN A 77 -18.10 6.95 -7.89
C ASN A 77 -17.22 6.18 -8.89
N THR A 78 -16.56 5.11 -8.45
CA THR A 78 -15.51 4.47 -9.24
C THR A 78 -15.99 3.83 -10.54
N PRO A 79 -17.15 3.15 -10.65
CA PRO A 79 -17.61 2.59 -11.93
C PRO A 79 -17.83 3.67 -13.00
N GLY A 80 -18.44 4.80 -12.64
CA GLY A 80 -18.65 5.92 -13.54
C GLY A 80 -17.34 6.55 -14.01
N ILE A 81 -16.35 6.69 -13.11
CA ILE A 81 -15.02 7.21 -13.44
C ILE A 81 -14.32 6.28 -14.44
N TYR A 82 -14.31 4.96 -14.20
CA TYR A 82 -13.64 4.02 -15.11
C TYR A 82 -14.35 3.89 -16.45
N THR A 83 -15.67 4.00 -16.49
CA THR A 83 -16.41 4.12 -17.76
C THR A 83 -15.97 5.37 -18.54
N LYS A 84 -15.84 6.52 -17.87
CA LYS A 84 -15.38 7.76 -18.49
C LYS A 84 -13.92 7.63 -19.00
N LEU A 85 -13.01 7.07 -18.21
CA LEU A 85 -11.63 6.82 -18.61
C LEU A 85 -11.56 5.99 -19.90
N LEU A 86 -12.38 4.95 -20.01
CA LEU A 86 -12.40 4.05 -21.15
C LEU A 86 -13.12 4.63 -22.38
N ASP A 87 -14.31 5.18 -22.18
CA ASP A 87 -15.21 5.52 -23.27
C ASP A 87 -15.06 6.96 -23.77
N VAL A 88 -14.59 7.88 -22.91
CA VAL A 88 -14.40 9.30 -23.23
C VAL A 88 -12.91 9.63 -23.41
N ASP A 89 -12.10 9.35 -22.38
CA ASP A 89 -10.68 9.72 -22.38
C ASP A 89 -9.83 8.77 -23.24
N LYS A 90 -10.37 7.55 -23.54
CA LYS A 90 -9.73 6.53 -24.39
C LYS A 90 -8.33 6.18 -23.88
N VAL A 91 -8.24 5.81 -22.59
CA VAL A 91 -6.97 5.42 -21.99
C VAL A 91 -6.49 4.06 -22.53
N ASP A 92 -5.17 3.90 -22.65
CA ASP A 92 -4.53 2.67 -23.15
C ASP A 92 -4.35 1.64 -22.02
N LEU A 93 -4.10 2.10 -20.79
CA LEU A 93 -3.79 1.29 -19.62
C LEU A 93 -4.54 1.79 -18.39
N LEU A 94 -4.80 0.89 -17.44
CA LEU A 94 -5.52 1.20 -16.21
C LEU A 94 -4.70 0.90 -14.96
N PHE A 95 -4.67 1.84 -14.03
CA PHE A 95 -4.30 1.65 -12.63
C PHE A 95 -5.54 1.68 -11.76
N ALA A 96 -5.62 0.80 -10.76
CA ALA A 96 -6.72 0.79 -9.79
C ALA A 96 -6.62 1.97 -8.81
N PRO A 97 -7.72 2.37 -8.19
CA PRO A 97 -7.69 3.30 -7.06
C PRO A 97 -6.93 2.69 -5.88
N TYR A 98 -6.50 3.54 -4.95
CA TYR A 98 -5.92 3.07 -3.69
C TYR A 98 -6.99 2.46 -2.78
N GLY A 99 -6.79 1.20 -2.41
CA GLY A 99 -7.57 0.49 -1.40
C GLY A 99 -8.65 -0.44 -1.96
N THR A 100 -9.12 -1.34 -1.10
CA THR A 100 -10.09 -2.40 -1.43
C THR A 100 -11.45 -1.83 -1.80
N VAL A 101 -11.98 -0.96 -0.94
CA VAL A 101 -13.34 -0.41 -1.05
C VAL A 101 -13.59 0.29 -2.40
N PRO A 102 -12.73 1.21 -2.88
CA PRO A 102 -12.96 1.83 -4.19
C PRO A 102 -12.58 0.92 -5.37
N THR A 103 -11.76 -0.13 -5.17
CA THR A 103 -11.35 -1.06 -6.24
C THR A 103 -12.39 -2.13 -6.54
N ALA A 104 -13.04 -2.69 -5.52
CA ALA A 104 -13.96 -3.80 -5.70
C ALA A 104 -15.06 -3.56 -6.76
N PRO A 105 -15.74 -2.39 -6.82
CA PRO A 105 -16.82 -2.15 -7.77
C PRO A 105 -16.39 -2.08 -9.23
N ILE A 106 -15.11 -1.81 -9.54
CA ILE A 106 -14.62 -1.73 -10.92
C ILE A 106 -14.14 -3.06 -11.48
N MET A 107 -13.88 -4.04 -10.61
CA MET A 107 -13.35 -5.35 -11.03
C MET A 107 -14.22 -6.06 -12.07
N PRO A 108 -15.57 -6.14 -11.93
CA PRO A 108 -16.42 -6.73 -12.95
C PRO A 108 -16.36 -6.01 -14.31
N LEU A 109 -16.33 -4.68 -14.30
CA LEU A 109 -16.23 -3.85 -15.52
C LEU A 109 -14.93 -4.14 -16.28
N VAL A 110 -13.80 -4.10 -15.57
CA VAL A 110 -12.47 -4.31 -16.19
C VAL A 110 -12.33 -5.72 -16.73
N LYS A 111 -12.80 -6.73 -15.97
CA LYS A 111 -12.83 -8.12 -16.43
C LYS A 111 -13.71 -8.30 -17.68
N GLN A 112 -14.92 -7.74 -17.69
CA GLN A 112 -15.83 -7.80 -18.84
C GLN A 112 -15.22 -7.18 -20.10
N ARG A 113 -14.48 -6.08 -19.94
CA ARG A 113 -13.79 -5.40 -21.05
C ARG A 113 -12.47 -6.09 -21.47
N GLY A 114 -12.02 -7.11 -20.75
CA GLY A 114 -10.78 -7.83 -21.02
C GLY A 114 -9.54 -6.96 -20.92
N LEU A 115 -9.46 -6.10 -19.90
CA LEU A 115 -8.39 -5.13 -19.71
C LEU A 115 -7.49 -5.51 -18.53
N LEU A 116 -6.21 -5.25 -18.65
CA LEU A 116 -5.25 -5.36 -17.56
C LEU A 116 -5.53 -4.26 -16.52
N LEU A 117 -5.51 -4.63 -15.25
CA LEU A 117 -5.62 -3.70 -14.12
C LEU A 117 -4.46 -3.90 -13.14
N MET A 118 -3.64 -2.86 -13.00
CA MET A 118 -2.62 -2.81 -11.95
C MET A 118 -3.31 -2.38 -10.66
N GLY A 119 -3.42 -3.30 -9.70
CA GLY A 119 -4.00 -3.05 -8.39
C GLY A 119 -3.14 -2.10 -7.54
N ASN A 120 -3.74 -1.47 -6.55
CA ASN A 120 -3.06 -0.49 -5.69
C ASN A 120 -3.47 -0.67 -4.23
N PHE A 121 -2.72 -1.48 -3.50
CA PHE A 121 -2.97 -1.76 -2.09
C PHE A 121 -4.40 -2.24 -1.79
N SER A 122 -4.93 -3.09 -2.67
CA SER A 122 -6.20 -3.77 -2.47
C SER A 122 -5.98 -5.14 -1.82
N PHE A 123 -6.95 -5.63 -1.06
CA PHE A 123 -6.86 -6.91 -0.39
C PHE A 123 -8.02 -7.82 -0.80
N GLN A 124 -7.69 -8.97 -1.37
CA GLN A 124 -8.62 -10.05 -1.76
C GLN A 124 -9.72 -9.67 -2.78
N VAL A 125 -9.66 -8.51 -3.43
CA VAL A 125 -10.69 -8.09 -4.40
C VAL A 125 -10.84 -9.05 -5.59
N ASN A 126 -9.76 -9.76 -5.95
CA ASN A 126 -9.77 -10.73 -7.05
C ASN A 126 -10.19 -12.14 -6.61
N HIS A 127 -10.36 -12.39 -5.32
CA HIS A 127 -10.68 -13.72 -4.81
C HIS A 127 -11.98 -14.29 -5.37
N THR A 128 -13.01 -13.46 -5.46
CA THR A 128 -14.32 -13.82 -6.04
C THR A 128 -14.41 -13.56 -7.53
N VAL A 129 -13.84 -12.48 -8.03
CA VAL A 129 -13.94 -12.05 -9.43
C VAL A 129 -13.08 -12.93 -10.35
N LYS A 130 -11.92 -13.39 -9.87
CA LYS A 130 -10.97 -14.24 -10.60
C LYS A 130 -10.67 -13.68 -12.00
N HIS A 131 -10.17 -12.45 -12.02
CA HIS A 131 -9.70 -11.79 -13.23
C HIS A 131 -8.23 -12.14 -13.45
N ASP A 132 -7.90 -12.80 -14.54
CA ASP A 132 -6.57 -13.28 -14.90
C ASP A 132 -5.58 -12.17 -15.32
N MET A 133 -6.10 -10.97 -15.61
CA MET A 133 -5.29 -9.78 -15.90
C MET A 133 -5.30 -8.75 -14.77
N TRP A 134 -5.50 -9.21 -13.54
CA TRP A 134 -5.31 -8.47 -12.30
C TRP A 134 -3.90 -8.65 -11.78
N PHE A 135 -3.21 -7.55 -11.40
CA PHE A 135 -1.87 -7.57 -10.83
C PHE A 135 -1.79 -6.60 -9.68
N ASN A 136 -1.87 -7.12 -8.45
CA ASN A 136 -1.93 -6.28 -7.26
C ASN A 136 -0.55 -5.73 -6.91
N ASN A 137 -0.45 -4.43 -6.80
CA ASN A 137 0.76 -3.77 -6.31
C ASN A 137 0.67 -3.59 -4.79
N SER A 138 0.85 -4.68 -4.07
CA SER A 138 0.80 -4.74 -2.60
C SER A 138 1.79 -5.78 -2.10
N PRO A 139 2.51 -5.55 -0.97
CA PRO A 139 3.52 -6.47 -0.48
C PRO A 139 2.96 -7.73 0.21
N TRP A 140 1.69 -8.03 0.04
CA TRP A 140 0.98 -9.19 0.59
C TRP A 140 0.33 -10.00 -0.52
N ASN A 141 -0.03 -11.25 -0.22
CA ASN A 141 -0.83 -12.10 -1.10
C ASN A 141 -2.06 -12.69 -0.40
N ASN A 142 -2.01 -12.90 0.90
CA ASN A 142 -3.12 -13.44 1.69
C ASN A 142 -3.00 -13.02 3.16
N ALA A 143 -3.97 -13.44 3.99
CA ALA A 143 -3.99 -13.12 5.40
C ALA A 143 -2.79 -13.70 6.18
N ALA A 144 -2.30 -14.89 5.82
CA ALA A 144 -1.14 -15.49 6.47
C ALA A 144 0.09 -14.62 6.29
N SER A 145 0.37 -14.16 5.06
CA SER A 145 1.49 -13.27 4.80
C SER A 145 1.41 -11.93 5.54
N TRP A 146 0.21 -11.55 5.96
CA TRP A 146 -0.01 -10.32 6.70
C TRP A 146 0.17 -10.50 8.21
N PHE A 147 -0.38 -11.57 8.80
CA PHE A 147 -0.57 -11.68 10.25
C PHE A 147 0.16 -12.82 10.92
N ASP A 148 0.77 -13.76 10.20
CA ASP A 148 1.51 -14.86 10.82
C ASP A 148 2.50 -14.34 11.86
N GLY A 149 3.27 -13.31 11.54
CA GLY A 149 4.23 -12.72 12.47
C GLY A 149 3.60 -12.05 13.70
N PHE A 150 2.39 -11.48 13.58
CA PHE A 150 1.66 -10.91 14.70
C PHE A 150 1.15 -12.01 15.64
N ILE A 151 0.50 -13.03 15.10
CA ILE A 151 -0.01 -14.17 15.86
C ILE A 151 1.13 -14.96 16.49
N GLU A 152 2.20 -15.23 15.73
CA GLU A 152 3.41 -15.91 16.20
C GLU A 152 4.05 -15.18 17.39
N ALA A 153 4.18 -13.86 17.32
CA ALA A 153 4.73 -13.06 18.41
C ALA A 153 3.88 -13.17 19.67
N GLY A 154 2.55 -13.19 19.55
CA GLY A 154 1.64 -13.41 20.66
C GLY A 154 1.78 -14.81 21.28
N THR A 155 1.80 -15.84 20.46
CA THR A 155 1.92 -17.24 20.93
C THR A 155 3.27 -17.53 21.57
N LYS A 156 4.37 -17.03 21.01
CA LYS A 156 5.71 -17.10 21.60
C LYS A 156 5.78 -16.39 22.96
N ALA A 157 5.00 -15.34 23.14
CA ALA A 157 4.86 -14.67 24.44
C ALA A 157 3.93 -15.41 25.41
N GLY A 158 3.44 -16.60 25.06
CA GLY A 158 2.58 -17.44 25.90
C GLY A 158 1.11 -17.03 25.92
N ALA A 159 0.63 -16.32 24.88
CA ALA A 159 -0.77 -15.97 24.74
C ALA A 159 -1.66 -17.21 24.60
N LYS A 160 -2.85 -17.19 25.20
CA LYS A 160 -3.88 -18.24 25.13
C LYS A 160 -5.20 -17.72 24.60
N SER A 161 -5.38 -16.39 24.57
CA SER A 161 -6.63 -15.75 24.17
C SER A 161 -6.39 -14.54 23.29
N ILE A 162 -7.41 -14.20 22.47
CA ILE A 162 -7.38 -13.08 21.56
C ILE A 162 -8.73 -12.37 21.52
N ALA A 163 -8.68 -11.04 21.42
CA ALA A 163 -9.81 -10.17 21.14
C ALA A 163 -9.69 -9.59 19.73
N PHE A 164 -10.80 -9.47 19.02
CA PHE A 164 -10.90 -8.85 17.71
C PHE A 164 -11.80 -7.62 17.75
N LEU A 165 -11.34 -6.55 17.10
CA LEU A 165 -12.11 -5.35 16.83
C LEU A 165 -11.90 -4.94 15.36
N ALA A 166 -12.96 -4.83 14.57
CA ALA A 166 -12.84 -4.51 13.15
C ALA A 166 -13.89 -3.50 12.69
N ALA A 167 -13.53 -2.60 11.80
CA ALA A 167 -14.50 -1.77 11.09
C ALA A 167 -15.42 -2.64 10.23
N ASP A 168 -16.71 -2.30 10.18
CA ASP A 168 -17.69 -3.01 9.34
C ASP A 168 -17.61 -2.53 7.88
N GLN A 169 -16.45 -2.80 7.26
CA GLN A 169 -16.14 -2.55 5.87
C GLN A 169 -15.27 -3.67 5.29
N GLU A 170 -15.40 -3.92 3.99
CA GLU A 170 -14.85 -5.10 3.30
C GLU A 170 -13.37 -5.37 3.62
N PHE A 171 -12.51 -4.36 3.54
CA PHE A 171 -11.09 -4.53 3.82
C PHE A 171 -10.85 -4.99 5.26
N ALA A 172 -11.41 -4.30 6.26
CA ALA A 172 -11.21 -4.63 7.67
C ALA A 172 -11.81 -5.99 8.04
N GLN A 173 -12.96 -6.35 7.44
CA GLN A 173 -13.58 -7.67 7.60
C GLN A 173 -12.71 -8.78 7.02
N ASN A 174 -12.18 -8.60 5.80
CA ASN A 174 -11.27 -9.56 5.19
C ASN A 174 -10.01 -9.79 6.04
N LEU A 175 -9.43 -8.70 6.57
CA LEU A 175 -8.29 -8.78 7.48
C LEU A 175 -8.65 -9.55 8.78
N ALA A 176 -9.74 -9.16 9.43
CA ALA A 176 -10.16 -9.77 10.68
C ALA A 176 -10.49 -11.26 10.51
N ASN A 177 -11.16 -11.64 9.42
CA ASN A 177 -11.48 -13.03 9.14
C ASN A 177 -10.21 -13.87 8.94
N GLY A 178 -9.25 -13.36 8.17
CA GLY A 178 -7.95 -14.03 8.01
C GLY A 178 -7.19 -14.16 9.34
N ALA A 179 -7.17 -13.12 10.15
CA ALA A 179 -6.53 -13.17 11.47
C ALA A 179 -7.23 -14.15 12.44
N LYS A 180 -8.58 -14.26 12.38
CA LYS A 180 -9.36 -15.25 13.16
C LYS A 180 -9.00 -16.70 12.79
N GLU A 181 -8.85 -16.98 11.48
CA GLU A 181 -8.43 -18.31 11.01
C GLU A 181 -7.03 -18.67 11.52
N LEU A 182 -6.09 -17.73 11.46
CA LEU A 182 -4.74 -17.94 11.97
C LEU A 182 -4.71 -18.13 13.49
N ALA A 183 -5.44 -17.29 14.21
CA ALA A 183 -5.57 -17.40 15.66
C ALA A 183 -6.14 -18.77 16.08
N LYS A 184 -7.18 -19.26 15.37
CA LYS A 184 -7.76 -20.60 15.58
C LYS A 184 -6.73 -21.70 15.33
N LYS A 185 -5.98 -21.61 14.22
CA LYS A 185 -4.89 -22.58 13.90
C LYS A 185 -3.79 -22.56 14.96
N ALA A 186 -3.50 -21.39 15.53
CA ALA A 186 -2.53 -21.22 16.61
C ALA A 186 -3.05 -21.63 18.00
N GLY A 187 -4.30 -22.08 18.12
CA GLY A 187 -4.91 -22.51 19.37
C GLY A 187 -5.32 -21.37 20.31
N LEU A 188 -5.43 -20.13 19.82
CA LEU A 188 -5.90 -19.00 20.62
C LEU A 188 -7.42 -19.02 20.77
N LYS A 189 -7.90 -18.89 22.00
CA LYS A 189 -9.34 -18.76 22.30
C LYS A 189 -9.79 -17.33 22.00
N THR A 190 -10.77 -17.16 21.11
CA THR A 190 -11.44 -15.86 20.93
C THR A 190 -12.30 -15.56 22.16
N VAL A 191 -12.03 -14.45 22.85
CA VAL A 191 -12.74 -14.00 24.05
C VAL A 191 -13.57 -12.73 23.82
N TYR A 192 -13.35 -12.04 22.71
CA TYR A 192 -14.11 -10.88 22.26
C TYR A 192 -14.02 -10.81 20.73
N ASP A 193 -15.13 -10.52 20.07
CA ASP A 193 -15.19 -10.35 18.60
C ASP A 193 -16.31 -9.37 18.27
N GLN A 194 -15.94 -8.17 17.88
CA GLN A 194 -16.90 -7.09 17.61
C GLN A 194 -16.52 -6.30 16.36
N ASN A 195 -17.54 -6.09 15.51
CA ASN A 195 -17.47 -5.11 14.44
C ASN A 195 -18.07 -3.79 14.90
N TYR A 196 -17.56 -2.68 14.36
CA TYR A 196 -18.09 -1.35 14.62
C TYR A 196 -18.45 -0.62 13.32
N PRO A 197 -19.55 0.17 13.31
CA PRO A 197 -19.95 0.95 12.14
C PRO A 197 -18.88 1.96 11.70
N PRO A 198 -18.74 2.23 10.39
CA PRO A 198 -17.77 3.21 9.87
C PRO A 198 -17.99 4.64 10.36
N THR A 199 -19.16 4.92 10.92
CA THR A 199 -19.52 6.23 11.49
C THR A 199 -19.11 6.37 12.97
N THR A 200 -18.50 5.34 13.56
CA THR A 200 -18.07 5.35 14.97
C THR A 200 -16.94 6.37 15.18
N THR A 201 -17.12 7.28 16.12
CA THR A 201 -16.12 8.31 16.47
C THR A 201 -15.61 8.17 17.91
N ASP A 202 -16.39 7.54 18.82
CA ASP A 202 -16.00 7.23 20.18
C ASP A 202 -15.82 5.72 20.38
N PHE A 203 -14.61 5.31 20.74
CA PHE A 203 -14.22 3.92 20.95
C PHE A 203 -14.13 3.55 22.42
N SER A 204 -14.47 4.43 23.34
CA SER A 204 -14.32 4.24 24.79
C SER A 204 -15.05 3.01 25.30
N SER A 205 -16.29 2.78 24.86
CA SER A 205 -17.09 1.62 25.25
C SER A 205 -16.48 0.30 24.74
N LEU A 206 -16.01 0.28 23.50
CA LEU A 206 -15.38 -0.89 22.88
C LEU A 206 -14.05 -1.24 23.56
N VAL A 207 -13.23 -0.25 23.90
CA VAL A 207 -11.97 -0.46 24.64
C VAL A 207 -12.23 -0.99 26.06
N ARG A 208 -13.26 -0.48 26.76
CA ARG A 208 -13.67 -1.02 28.08
C ARG A 208 -14.11 -2.48 27.96
N ALA A 209 -14.88 -2.85 26.94
CA ALA A 209 -15.31 -4.21 26.71
C ALA A 209 -14.12 -5.15 26.41
N ILE A 210 -13.17 -4.75 25.60
CA ILE A 210 -11.92 -5.48 25.35
C ILE A 210 -11.14 -5.68 26.66
N ARG A 211 -11.01 -4.62 27.47
CA ARG A 211 -10.35 -4.70 28.78
C ARG A 211 -11.04 -5.70 29.71
N GLN A 212 -12.36 -5.72 29.74
CA GLN A 212 -13.15 -6.67 30.54
C GLN A 212 -13.01 -8.12 30.04
N ALA A 213 -12.87 -8.32 28.72
CA ALA A 213 -12.65 -9.63 28.13
C ALA A 213 -11.30 -10.24 28.50
N ASN A 214 -10.36 -9.45 29.04
CA ASN A 214 -9.08 -9.87 29.58
C ASN A 214 -8.25 -10.74 28.61
N ALA A 215 -8.16 -10.32 27.36
CA ALA A 215 -7.45 -11.03 26.32
C ALA A 215 -5.92 -10.90 26.46
N ASP A 216 -5.17 -11.91 26.00
CA ASP A 216 -3.71 -11.87 25.90
C ASP A 216 -3.23 -11.11 24.65
N VAL A 217 -3.99 -11.16 23.56
CA VAL A 217 -3.72 -10.48 22.31
C VAL A 217 -4.94 -9.67 21.92
N VAL A 218 -4.73 -8.46 21.41
CA VAL A 218 -5.80 -7.61 20.87
C VAL A 218 -5.46 -7.28 19.43
N PHE A 219 -6.25 -7.80 18.50
CA PHE A 219 -6.15 -7.53 17.08
C PHE A 219 -7.17 -6.48 16.67
N VAL A 220 -6.71 -5.48 15.93
CA VAL A 220 -7.56 -4.39 15.41
C VAL A 220 -7.38 -4.28 13.92
N ALA A 221 -8.49 -4.26 13.17
CA ALA A 221 -8.54 -3.90 11.75
C ALA A 221 -9.35 -2.60 11.58
N SER A 222 -8.67 -1.50 11.26
CA SER A 222 -9.23 -0.15 11.30
C SER A 222 -8.71 0.73 10.15
N TYR A 223 -9.41 1.85 9.93
CA TYR A 223 -9.02 2.90 8.99
C TYR A 223 -8.28 4.04 9.70
N PRO A 224 -7.66 4.99 8.97
CA PRO A 224 -6.75 5.98 9.56
C PRO A 224 -7.33 6.78 10.75
N ASN A 225 -8.55 7.30 10.62
CA ASN A 225 -9.19 8.07 11.68
C ASN A 225 -9.55 7.19 12.89
N ASP A 226 -10.05 5.98 12.63
CA ASP A 226 -10.41 5.01 13.66
C ASP A 226 -9.16 4.58 14.43
N SER A 227 -8.05 4.31 13.71
CA SER A 227 -6.76 3.96 14.31
C SER A 227 -6.30 5.00 15.32
N VAL A 228 -6.41 6.29 14.95
CA VAL A 228 -6.08 7.40 15.87
C VAL A 228 -6.98 7.41 17.09
N ALA A 229 -8.29 7.28 16.90
CA ALA A 229 -9.26 7.31 18.00
C ALA A 229 -9.09 6.10 18.94
N ILE A 230 -8.88 4.90 18.38
CA ILE A 230 -8.64 3.67 19.16
C ILE A 230 -7.35 3.80 19.98
N ILE A 231 -6.23 4.26 19.39
CA ILE A 231 -4.95 4.46 20.11
C ILE A 231 -5.14 5.43 21.27
N ARG A 232 -5.86 6.54 21.08
CA ARG A 232 -6.15 7.51 22.14
C ARG A 232 -7.00 6.88 23.25
N ALA A 233 -8.08 6.18 22.90
CA ALA A 233 -8.94 5.51 23.88
C ALA A 233 -8.16 4.44 24.69
N VAL A 234 -7.28 3.68 24.03
CA VAL A 234 -6.41 2.70 24.70
C VAL A 234 -5.45 3.36 25.66
N ASN A 235 -4.88 4.50 25.31
CA ASN A 235 -3.96 5.23 26.18
C ASN A 235 -4.66 5.89 27.38
N GLU A 236 -5.92 6.30 27.23
CA GLU A 236 -6.73 6.91 28.28
C GLU A 236 -7.29 5.86 29.26
N ILE A 237 -7.85 4.78 28.74
CA ILE A 237 -8.63 3.79 29.50
C ILE A 237 -7.76 2.63 29.99
N GLY A 238 -6.70 2.30 29.23
CA GLY A 238 -5.95 1.06 29.33
C GLY A 238 -6.68 -0.11 28.69
N ILE A 239 -5.93 -1.04 28.11
CA ILE A 239 -6.48 -2.19 27.36
C ILE A 239 -6.51 -3.50 28.18
N GLY A 240 -5.91 -3.49 29.37
CA GLY A 240 -5.82 -4.63 30.28
C GLY A 240 -4.38 -5.07 30.57
N PRO A 241 -4.09 -5.51 31.81
CA PRO A 241 -2.73 -5.81 32.27
C PRO A 241 -2.14 -7.07 31.63
N ASN A 242 -2.99 -7.99 31.12
CA ASN A 242 -2.55 -9.26 30.56
C ASN A 242 -2.23 -9.17 29.06
N VAL A 243 -2.56 -8.04 28.40
CA VAL A 243 -2.31 -7.87 26.97
C VAL A 243 -0.82 -7.90 26.69
N LYS A 244 -0.40 -8.90 25.94
CA LYS A 244 0.98 -9.06 25.46
C LYS A 244 1.24 -8.24 24.22
N ILE A 245 0.32 -8.28 23.24
CA ILE A 245 0.44 -7.63 21.94
C ILE A 245 -0.87 -6.96 21.56
N PHE A 246 -0.78 -5.73 21.04
CA PHE A 246 -1.89 -4.90 20.58
C PHE A 246 -1.60 -4.29 19.22
N GLY A 247 -2.54 -4.36 18.28
CA GLY A 247 -2.50 -3.72 16.96
C GLY A 247 -2.82 -4.68 15.82
N GLY A 248 -1.90 -4.88 14.89
CA GLY A 248 -1.94 -5.86 13.80
C GLY A 248 -2.40 -5.30 12.46
N GLY A 249 -3.64 -4.82 12.34
CA GLY A 249 -4.26 -4.40 11.08
C GLY A 249 -4.72 -2.92 11.05
N MET A 250 -4.03 -2.04 11.77
CA MET A 250 -4.40 -0.63 11.90
C MET A 250 -3.82 0.19 10.75
N VAL A 251 -4.65 0.55 9.75
CA VAL A 251 -4.26 1.47 8.68
C VAL A 251 -4.08 2.88 9.26
N GLY A 252 -3.13 3.62 8.70
CA GLY A 252 -2.83 5.00 9.13
C GLY A 252 -1.59 5.09 10.00
N LEU A 253 -1.24 4.04 10.75
CA LEU A 253 -0.01 4.04 11.57
C LEU A 253 1.28 3.98 10.73
N GLN A 254 1.16 3.92 9.41
CA GLN A 254 2.22 4.01 8.42
C GLN A 254 2.39 5.43 7.86
N PHE A 255 1.41 6.32 8.10
CA PHE A 255 1.44 7.70 7.61
C PHE A 255 2.15 8.60 8.62
N THR A 256 3.16 9.30 8.16
CA THR A 256 3.97 10.19 9.01
C THR A 256 3.15 11.23 9.77
N PRO A 257 2.18 11.94 9.17
CA PRO A 257 1.37 12.89 9.92
C PRO A 257 0.62 12.27 11.10
N ILE A 258 0.13 11.03 10.95
CA ILE A 258 -0.55 10.29 12.02
C ILE A 258 0.46 9.85 13.08
N MET A 259 1.61 9.31 12.67
CA MET A 259 2.67 8.92 13.61
C MET A 259 3.14 10.10 14.45
N VAL A 260 3.37 11.26 13.83
CA VAL A 260 3.76 12.50 14.52
C VAL A 260 2.66 12.99 15.47
N ASN A 261 1.39 12.95 15.04
CA ASN A 261 0.25 13.36 15.86
C ASN A 261 0.08 12.50 17.11
N LEU A 262 0.24 11.18 16.98
CA LEU A 262 0.13 10.23 18.09
C LEU A 262 1.39 10.24 18.97
N GLY A 263 2.57 10.42 18.40
CA GLY A 263 3.83 10.47 19.13
C GLY A 263 4.02 9.26 20.04
N SER A 264 4.36 9.48 21.30
CA SER A 264 4.63 8.43 22.30
C SER A 264 3.45 7.52 22.61
N LEU A 265 2.20 7.90 22.22
CA LEU A 265 1.04 7.01 22.38
C LEU A 265 1.16 5.72 21.55
N LEU A 266 2.04 5.70 20.55
CA LEU A 266 2.32 4.53 19.73
C LEU A 266 3.24 3.51 20.39
N ASN A 267 3.99 3.87 21.43
CA ASN A 267 4.93 2.95 22.06
C ASN A 267 4.25 1.64 22.48
N GLY A 268 4.86 0.52 22.10
CA GLY A 268 4.38 -0.82 22.39
C GLY A 268 3.44 -1.41 21.33
N VAL A 269 2.79 -0.59 20.50
CA VAL A 269 1.91 -1.07 19.43
C VAL A 269 2.72 -1.90 18.43
N VAL A 270 2.20 -3.06 18.06
CA VAL A 270 2.73 -3.90 16.97
C VAL A 270 1.79 -3.76 15.78
N ASN A 271 2.31 -3.34 14.65
CA ASN A 271 1.48 -3.18 13.47
C ASN A 271 2.20 -3.57 12.19
N TYR A 272 1.43 -3.89 11.15
CA TYR A 272 2.00 -4.17 9.85
C TYR A 272 2.63 -2.91 9.22
N ASN A 273 3.63 -3.13 8.38
CA ASN A 273 4.15 -2.10 7.50
C ASN A 273 4.67 -2.72 6.20
N SER A 274 4.81 -1.90 5.18
CA SER A 274 5.36 -2.27 3.87
C SER A 274 6.83 -1.86 3.75
N TYR A 275 7.21 -0.79 4.41
CA TYR A 275 8.54 -0.26 4.51
C TYR A 275 8.74 0.44 5.86
N VAL A 276 9.87 0.22 6.47
CA VAL A 276 10.36 0.98 7.62
C VAL A 276 11.83 1.34 7.42
N PRO A 277 12.32 2.45 8.02
CA PRO A 277 13.73 2.80 7.98
C PRO A 277 14.62 1.62 8.43
N GLY A 278 15.64 1.32 7.63
CA GLY A 278 16.51 0.16 7.83
C GLY A 278 16.30 -0.99 6.85
N LEU A 279 15.12 -1.10 6.22
CA LEU A 279 14.96 -1.99 5.07
C LEU A 279 15.76 -1.45 3.87
N LYS A 280 16.49 -2.36 3.22
CA LYS A 280 17.34 -2.01 2.08
C LYS A 280 16.70 -2.51 0.78
N TYR A 281 16.12 -1.59 0.03
CA TYR A 281 15.63 -1.83 -1.33
C TYR A 281 16.47 -1.04 -2.34
N PRO A 282 16.73 -1.60 -3.54
CA PRO A 282 17.52 -0.91 -4.56
C PRO A 282 16.89 0.42 -4.99
N GLY A 283 17.60 1.54 -4.80
CA GLY A 283 17.13 2.87 -5.21
C GLY A 283 16.13 3.55 -4.26
N ILE A 284 15.75 2.92 -3.15
CA ILE A 284 14.77 3.48 -2.23
C ILE A 284 15.25 4.79 -1.57
N ASP A 285 16.51 4.86 -1.17
CA ASP A 285 17.06 6.04 -0.49
C ASP A 285 17.06 7.27 -1.43
N GLU A 286 17.40 7.10 -2.70
CA GLU A 286 17.38 8.16 -3.71
C GLU A 286 15.93 8.58 -4.01
N PHE A 287 15.03 7.62 -4.16
CA PHE A 287 13.61 7.90 -4.34
C PHE A 287 13.06 8.73 -3.16
N LEU A 288 13.31 8.33 -1.91
CA LEU A 288 12.79 9.03 -0.73
C LEU A 288 13.33 10.46 -0.60
N LYS A 289 14.60 10.70 -0.96
CA LYS A 289 15.15 12.07 -1.02
C LYS A 289 14.40 12.95 -2.01
N ARG A 290 14.17 12.45 -3.22
CA ARG A 290 13.46 13.17 -4.28
C ARG A 290 11.97 13.36 -3.92
N TYR A 291 11.37 12.32 -3.35
CA TYR A 291 9.98 12.36 -2.89
C TYR A 291 9.79 13.44 -1.82
N ALA A 292 10.68 13.55 -0.83
CA ALA A 292 10.56 14.54 0.23
C ALA A 292 10.48 15.99 -0.30
N VAL A 293 11.20 16.31 -1.38
CA VAL A 293 11.11 17.62 -2.04
C VAL A 293 9.73 17.84 -2.64
N LYS A 294 9.26 16.87 -3.43
CA LYS A 294 7.94 16.93 -4.08
C LYS A 294 6.78 16.91 -3.08
N ALA A 295 6.94 16.15 -2.00
CA ALA A 295 5.96 16.08 -0.91
C ALA A 295 5.82 17.42 -0.18
N ALA A 296 6.93 18.13 0.05
CA ALA A 296 6.90 19.46 0.65
C ALA A 296 6.18 20.48 -0.25
N GLU A 297 6.42 20.45 -1.56
CA GLU A 297 5.71 21.28 -2.55
C GLU A 297 4.20 20.98 -2.56
N ALA A 298 3.83 19.69 -2.50
CA ALA A 298 2.45 19.23 -2.53
C ALA A 298 1.76 19.25 -1.16
N LYS A 299 2.49 19.52 -0.07
CA LYS A 299 2.01 19.51 1.33
C LYS A 299 1.36 18.17 1.74
N VAL A 300 1.99 17.06 1.34
CA VAL A 300 1.55 15.70 1.68
C VAL A 300 2.51 15.03 2.66
N ASP A 301 2.32 13.73 2.94
CA ASP A 301 3.19 12.95 3.84
C ASP A 301 4.68 13.17 3.53
N PRO A 302 5.46 13.79 4.43
CA PRO A 302 6.81 14.24 4.13
C PRO A 302 7.85 13.11 4.06
N LEU A 303 7.57 11.92 4.61
CA LEU A 303 8.51 10.79 4.59
C LEU A 303 8.18 9.77 3.51
N GLY A 304 6.90 9.61 3.19
CA GLY A 304 6.47 8.75 2.10
C GLY A 304 6.82 7.27 2.29
N PHE A 305 6.78 6.74 3.51
CA PHE A 305 7.21 5.37 3.78
C PHE A 305 6.21 4.30 3.38
N TYR A 306 4.95 4.64 3.21
CA TYR A 306 3.89 3.66 2.97
C TYR A 306 3.58 3.47 1.47
N LEU A 307 2.73 4.31 0.90
CA LEU A 307 2.25 4.16 -0.47
C LEU A 307 3.24 4.64 -1.56
N PRO A 308 3.97 5.75 -1.36
CA PRO A 308 4.76 6.35 -2.42
C PRO A 308 5.75 5.43 -3.12
N PRO A 309 6.60 4.64 -2.44
CA PRO A 309 7.56 3.78 -3.13
C PRO A 309 6.89 2.72 -4.01
N PHE A 310 5.78 2.16 -3.52
CA PHE A 310 5.03 1.14 -4.24
C PHE A 310 4.30 1.71 -5.44
N ASN A 311 3.76 2.92 -5.32
CA ASN A 311 3.11 3.59 -6.43
C ASN A 311 4.09 4.01 -7.55
N TYR A 312 5.31 4.39 -7.20
CA TYR A 312 6.39 4.55 -8.17
C TYR A 312 6.76 3.20 -8.82
N ALA A 313 6.87 2.13 -8.03
CA ALA A 313 7.15 0.77 -8.51
C ALA A 313 6.07 0.24 -9.44
N MET A 314 4.80 0.57 -9.22
CA MET A 314 3.69 0.22 -10.11
C MET A 314 3.94 0.75 -11.53
N GLY A 315 4.39 1.99 -11.65
CA GLY A 315 4.83 2.55 -12.93
C GLY A 315 6.03 1.81 -13.54
N GLN A 316 7.03 1.46 -12.73
CA GLN A 316 8.19 0.68 -13.22
C GLN A 316 7.78 -0.70 -13.75
N MET A 317 6.81 -1.36 -13.14
CA MET A 317 6.35 -2.67 -13.60
C MET A 317 5.65 -2.59 -14.96
N ILE A 318 4.73 -1.63 -15.13
CA ILE A 318 4.04 -1.47 -16.41
C ILE A 318 5.00 -0.99 -17.51
N GLU A 319 5.98 -0.15 -17.20
CA GLU A 319 7.04 0.25 -18.13
C GLU A 319 7.84 -0.94 -18.65
N GLN A 320 8.23 -1.87 -17.75
CA GLN A 320 8.96 -3.08 -18.13
C GLN A 320 8.10 -4.00 -19.00
N ALA A 321 6.82 -4.17 -18.66
CA ALA A 321 5.90 -5.00 -19.45
C ALA A 321 5.68 -4.42 -20.85
N VAL A 322 5.43 -3.13 -20.99
CA VAL A 322 5.22 -2.44 -22.27
C VAL A 322 6.47 -2.54 -23.15
N ASN A 323 7.64 -2.25 -22.58
CA ASN A 323 8.90 -2.30 -23.33
C ASN A 323 9.30 -3.74 -23.69
N GLY A 324 9.05 -4.70 -22.81
CA GLY A 324 9.34 -6.11 -23.04
C GLY A 324 8.46 -6.75 -24.13
N THR A 325 7.19 -6.40 -24.15
CA THR A 325 6.24 -6.86 -25.17
C THR A 325 6.25 -6.04 -26.45
N LYS A 326 6.92 -4.87 -26.44
CA LYS A 326 6.95 -3.90 -27.54
C LYS A 326 5.54 -3.46 -28.00
N GLY A 327 4.58 -3.36 -27.07
CA GLY A 327 3.21 -3.03 -27.41
C GLY A 327 2.30 -2.83 -26.20
N LEU A 328 1.00 -2.60 -26.49
CA LEU A 328 -0.05 -2.33 -25.50
C LEU A 328 -1.15 -3.42 -25.51
N ASP A 329 -0.88 -4.58 -26.13
CA ASP A 329 -1.81 -5.70 -26.11
C ASP A 329 -1.98 -6.22 -24.69
N GLN A 330 -3.21 -6.16 -24.18
CA GLN A 330 -3.52 -6.43 -22.78
C GLN A 330 -3.14 -7.86 -22.35
N LYS A 331 -3.36 -8.85 -23.23
CA LYS A 331 -3.05 -10.26 -22.94
C LYS A 331 -1.55 -10.50 -22.93
N LYS A 332 -0.79 -9.88 -23.85
CA LYS A 332 0.68 -9.98 -23.87
C LYS A 332 1.29 -9.31 -22.65
N LEU A 333 0.77 -8.15 -22.24
CA LEU A 333 1.19 -7.47 -21.01
C LEU A 333 0.94 -8.34 -19.79
N ALA A 334 -0.25 -8.92 -19.67
CA ALA A 334 -0.59 -9.83 -18.57
C ALA A 334 0.32 -11.06 -18.56
N GLN A 335 0.55 -11.69 -19.71
CA GLN A 335 1.47 -12.83 -19.83
C GLN A 335 2.90 -12.44 -19.41
N TYR A 336 3.36 -11.25 -19.79
CA TYR A 336 4.69 -10.76 -19.37
C TYR A 336 4.78 -10.62 -17.85
N LEU A 337 3.80 -9.98 -17.22
CA LEU A 337 3.76 -9.80 -15.76
C LEU A 337 3.69 -11.14 -15.01
N HIS A 338 2.99 -12.15 -15.52
CA HIS A 338 2.95 -13.49 -14.91
C HIS A 338 4.26 -14.28 -15.05
N THR A 339 5.04 -14.02 -16.09
CA THR A 339 6.20 -14.87 -16.41
C THR A 339 7.55 -14.25 -16.07
N HIS A 340 7.60 -12.94 -15.85
CA HIS A 340 8.85 -12.22 -15.58
C HIS A 340 8.89 -11.68 -14.15
N GLU A 341 10.09 -11.52 -13.65
CA GLU A 341 10.36 -10.79 -12.40
C GLU A 341 10.61 -9.32 -12.72
N MET A 342 9.83 -8.43 -12.11
CA MET A 342 9.94 -6.98 -12.30
C MET A 342 10.95 -6.40 -11.34
N GLN A 343 11.93 -5.65 -11.84
CA GLN A 343 12.92 -4.94 -11.02
C GLN A 343 12.38 -3.56 -10.64
N THR A 344 12.26 -3.29 -9.35
CA THR A 344 11.67 -2.05 -8.85
C THR A 344 12.47 -1.44 -7.70
N ILE A 345 12.17 -0.18 -7.36
CA ILE A 345 12.75 0.48 -6.17
C ILE A 345 12.34 -0.16 -4.84
N VAL A 346 11.33 -1.01 -4.83
CA VAL A 346 10.95 -1.80 -3.65
C VAL A 346 11.44 -3.25 -3.76
N GLY A 347 12.46 -3.49 -4.59
CA GLY A 347 13.04 -4.79 -4.87
C GLY A 347 12.32 -5.56 -5.98
N PRO A 348 12.75 -6.79 -6.25
CA PRO A 348 12.18 -7.62 -7.31
C PRO A 348 10.76 -8.06 -6.94
N ILE A 349 9.83 -8.00 -7.90
CA ILE A 349 8.44 -8.41 -7.74
C ILE A 349 8.12 -9.50 -8.76
N ARG A 350 7.54 -10.60 -8.27
CA ARG A 350 7.00 -11.69 -9.06
C ARG A 350 5.54 -11.91 -8.70
N TYR A 351 4.71 -12.13 -9.69
CA TYR A 351 3.29 -12.40 -9.46
C TYR A 351 2.98 -13.90 -9.45
N GLY A 352 2.08 -14.31 -8.56
CA GLY A 352 1.43 -15.63 -8.57
C GLY A 352 0.37 -15.72 -9.67
N ALA A 353 -0.24 -16.90 -9.80
CA ALA A 353 -1.29 -17.14 -10.79
C ALA A 353 -2.56 -16.30 -10.54
N ASP A 354 -2.77 -15.85 -9.31
CA ASP A 354 -3.90 -15.02 -8.88
C ASP A 354 -3.64 -13.51 -9.07
N GLY A 355 -2.42 -13.14 -9.53
CA GLY A 355 -2.00 -11.76 -9.69
C GLY A 355 -1.60 -11.06 -8.39
N GLU A 356 -1.47 -11.82 -7.29
CA GLU A 356 -0.86 -11.32 -6.04
C GLU A 356 0.64 -11.58 -6.03
N TRP A 357 1.39 -10.93 -5.12
CA TRP A 357 2.83 -11.15 -5.03
C TRP A 357 3.15 -12.59 -4.61
N ALA A 358 3.96 -13.28 -5.40
CA ALA A 358 4.41 -14.64 -5.09
C ALA A 358 5.26 -14.69 -3.81
N ASN A 359 6.02 -13.62 -3.54
CA ASN A 359 6.88 -13.47 -2.38
C ASN A 359 6.46 -12.24 -1.56
N PRO A 360 5.51 -12.37 -0.63
CA PRO A 360 5.04 -11.26 0.19
C PRO A 360 6.16 -10.68 1.06
N ARG A 361 6.09 -9.37 1.34
CA ARG A 361 7.10 -8.62 2.11
C ARG A 361 6.48 -7.71 3.17
N VAL A 362 5.34 -8.08 3.70
CA VAL A 362 4.77 -7.40 4.87
C VAL A 362 5.66 -7.64 6.08
N VAL A 363 5.95 -6.60 6.81
CA VAL A 363 6.67 -6.70 8.08
C VAL A 363 5.72 -6.37 9.23
N GLN A 364 5.93 -7.01 10.38
CA GLN A 364 5.33 -6.60 11.64
C GLN A 364 6.39 -5.81 12.41
N ALA A 365 6.06 -4.58 12.77
CA ALA A 365 6.97 -3.71 13.48
C ALA A 365 6.36 -3.25 14.80
N GLN A 366 7.17 -3.23 15.86
CA GLN A 366 6.80 -2.66 17.15
C GLN A 366 7.32 -1.22 17.26
N PHE A 367 6.45 -0.30 17.58
CA PHE A 367 6.82 1.09 17.87
C PHE A 367 7.51 1.17 19.24
N ARG A 368 8.68 1.84 19.29
CA ARG A 368 9.53 1.89 20.50
C ARG A 368 10.25 3.21 20.67
N GLY A 369 10.44 3.62 21.91
CA GLY A 369 11.32 4.75 22.26
C GLY A 369 10.92 6.06 21.59
N ILE A 370 9.64 6.24 21.27
CA ILE A 370 9.11 7.47 20.71
C ILE A 370 8.91 8.43 21.88
N VAL A 371 9.53 9.61 21.80
CA VAL A 371 9.57 10.54 22.94
C VAL A 371 8.65 11.74 22.76
N ASP A 372 8.48 12.22 21.55
CA ASP A 372 7.73 13.44 21.25
C ASP A 372 7.04 13.37 19.86
N LYS A 373 6.70 14.55 19.33
CA LYS A 373 6.10 14.71 17.98
C LYS A 373 7.12 15.15 16.92
N ASN A 374 8.43 15.01 17.18
CA ASN A 374 9.44 15.37 16.21
C ASN A 374 9.39 14.42 15.01
N LEU A 375 9.35 15.01 13.82
CA LEU A 375 9.32 14.28 12.55
C LEU A 375 10.58 13.42 12.34
N ASP A 376 11.75 13.95 12.69
CA ASP A 376 13.01 13.32 12.30
C ASP A 376 13.28 12.01 13.03
N GLN A 377 12.71 11.80 14.24
CA GLN A 377 12.83 10.52 14.92
C GLN A 377 12.31 9.33 14.08
N TRP A 378 11.33 9.57 13.20
CA TRP A 378 10.75 8.52 12.36
C TRP A 378 11.68 8.03 11.23
N ARG A 379 12.79 8.74 10.98
CA ARG A 379 13.86 8.32 10.06
C ARG A 379 14.81 7.30 10.70
N GLU A 380 14.73 7.14 12.01
CA GLU A 380 15.60 6.24 12.76
C GLU A 380 15.08 4.79 12.71
N PRO A 381 15.92 3.78 12.36
CA PRO A 381 15.48 2.37 12.29
C PRO A 381 14.92 1.83 13.61
N GLY A 382 15.37 2.35 14.76
CA GLY A 382 14.95 1.89 16.09
C GLY A 382 13.55 2.28 16.52
N LYS A 383 12.86 3.18 15.81
CA LYS A 383 11.50 3.65 16.19
C LYS A 383 10.38 2.71 15.72
N GLN A 384 10.64 1.94 14.69
CA GLN A 384 9.78 0.89 14.16
C GLN A 384 10.62 -0.39 14.02
N VAL A 385 10.69 -1.17 15.09
CA VAL A 385 11.55 -2.37 15.13
C VAL A 385 10.82 -3.54 14.51
N ILE A 386 11.30 -4.04 13.38
CA ILE A 386 10.75 -5.22 12.73
C ILE A 386 10.97 -6.44 13.62
N ILE A 387 9.88 -7.10 13.99
CA ILE A 387 9.87 -8.34 14.79
C ILE A 387 9.62 -9.59 13.94
N SER A 388 9.04 -9.42 12.75
CA SER A 388 8.74 -10.50 11.78
C SER A 388 8.63 -9.93 10.36
N PRO A 389 8.91 -10.70 9.29
CA PRO A 389 9.46 -12.07 9.30
C PRO A 389 10.96 -12.11 9.65
N ALA A 390 11.47 -13.30 9.92
CA ALA A 390 12.84 -13.51 10.41
C ALA A 390 13.93 -12.89 9.50
N GLN A 391 13.74 -12.92 8.19
CA GLN A 391 14.69 -12.37 7.20
C GLN A 391 14.87 -10.84 7.27
N TYR A 392 13.91 -10.12 7.85
CA TYR A 392 13.95 -8.66 8.02
C TYR A 392 14.01 -8.24 9.49
N LYS A 393 14.05 -9.20 10.41
CA LYS A 393 13.97 -8.96 11.85
C LYS A 393 15.09 -8.04 12.34
N MET A 394 14.71 -6.99 13.06
CA MET A 394 15.62 -6.02 13.68
C MET A 394 15.75 -6.20 15.19
N GLY A 395 14.80 -6.88 15.82
CA GLY A 395 14.81 -7.12 17.26
C GLY A 395 13.67 -8.02 17.72
N ASP A 396 13.74 -8.45 19.00
CA ASP A 396 12.67 -9.22 19.62
C ASP A 396 11.50 -8.33 20.06
N VAL A 397 10.28 -8.89 20.07
CA VAL A 397 9.12 -8.17 20.59
C VAL A 397 9.27 -7.93 22.10
N ILE A 398 8.99 -6.72 22.55
CA ILE A 398 8.91 -6.40 23.99
C ILE A 398 7.47 -6.67 24.45
N VAL A 399 7.32 -7.53 25.43
CA VAL A 399 6.03 -7.91 26.04
C VAL A 399 6.12 -7.85 27.57
N PRO A 400 5.01 -7.67 28.29
CA PRO A 400 3.66 -7.30 27.82
C PRO A 400 3.59 -5.89 27.24
N PHE A 401 2.47 -5.52 26.63
CA PHE A 401 2.23 -4.23 25.99
C PHE A 401 2.56 -3.04 26.93
N GLU A 402 2.15 -3.11 28.19
CA GLU A 402 2.45 -2.03 29.16
C GLU A 402 3.96 -1.86 29.43
N LYS A 403 4.74 -2.95 29.44
CA LYS A 403 6.21 -2.86 29.50
C LYS A 403 6.79 -2.22 28.26
N ALA A 404 6.27 -2.58 27.09
CA ALA A 404 6.73 -2.01 25.82
C ALA A 404 6.42 -0.50 25.71
N ARG A 405 5.30 -0.03 26.27
CA ARG A 405 4.95 1.40 26.31
C ARG A 405 5.95 2.24 27.11
N SER A 406 6.53 1.69 28.16
CA SER A 406 7.49 2.36 29.05
C SER A 406 8.94 2.12 28.66
N ALA A 407 9.24 1.26 27.70
CA ALA A 407 10.60 1.00 27.22
C ALA A 407 11.14 2.23 26.47
N LYS A 408 12.31 2.71 26.91
CA LYS A 408 13.04 3.82 26.28
C LYS A 408 13.92 3.34 25.13
#